data_1d3769e3324e4c301b3fcc26c413a827
#
_entry.id   1d3769e3324e4c301b3fcc26c413a827
#
_cell.length_a   1.000
_cell.length_b   1.000
_cell.length_c   1.000
_cell.angle_alpha   90.00
_cell.angle_beta   90.00
_cell.angle_gamma   90.00
#
_symmetry.space_group_name_H-M   'P 1'
#
loop_
_entity.id
_entity.type
_entity.pdbx_description
1 polymer ?
#
loop_
_entity_poly.entity_id
_entity_poly.type
_entity_poly.pdbx_seq_one_letter_code
_entity_poly.pdbx_strand_id
1 'polypeptide(L)'
;CLAAGVNAINAYITEGRVPQDYVDYAKKDADGIVREDLLLSMSERLNHVTDVMEKAGLVILKDENGKYVTRGNRNIKINGENIKPILAEAASAQENVTVLNHVNITDYIVKDNRIYGAYGFDVNEEVFYVIHAKAVICATGGAAGLYRPNNPGFSRHKMWYPPFNTGAGLSLIHI
;
A
#
# COMPACT_ATOMS: atom_id res chain seq x y z
N CYS A 1 -5.50 -4.36 2.94
CA CYS A 1 -6.17 -3.46 3.90
C CYS A 1 -7.23 -2.56 3.28
N LEU A 2 -7.25 -2.38 1.97
CA LEU A 2 -8.27 -1.58 1.27
C LEU A 2 -9.54 -2.38 0.92
N ALA A 3 -9.83 -3.45 1.64
CA ALA A 3 -11.03 -4.26 1.40
C ALA A 3 -12.32 -3.61 1.92
N ALA A 4 -12.20 -2.73 2.91
CA ALA A 4 -13.30 -1.95 3.45
C ALA A 4 -13.36 -0.55 2.81
N GLY A 5 -14.51 0.10 2.85
CA GLY A 5 -14.66 1.48 2.42
C GLY A 5 -13.74 2.41 3.21
N VAL A 6 -13.06 3.30 2.52
CA VAL A 6 -12.14 4.27 3.12
C VAL A 6 -12.77 5.65 3.05
N ASN A 7 -13.04 6.26 4.20
CA ASN A 7 -13.67 7.58 4.30
C ASN A 7 -12.70 8.70 4.71
N ALA A 8 -11.46 8.35 5.01
CA ALA A 8 -10.40 9.30 5.28
C ALA A 8 -9.04 8.66 4.98
N ILE A 9 -8.10 9.45 4.51
CA ILE A 9 -6.71 9.04 4.34
C ILE A 9 -5.81 9.82 5.29
N ASN A 10 -4.92 9.11 5.95
CA ASN A 10 -3.89 9.65 6.82
C ASN A 10 -2.60 9.87 6.01
N ALA A 11 -2.73 10.53 4.89
CA ALA A 11 -1.70 10.65 3.88
C ALA A 11 -1.65 12.09 3.34
N TYR A 12 -1.81 13.07 4.23
CA TYR A 12 -1.79 14.48 3.86
C TYR A 12 -1.19 15.33 4.97
N ILE A 13 -0.28 16.20 4.60
CA ILE A 13 0.27 17.21 5.50
C ILE A 13 -0.62 18.44 5.39
N THR A 14 -1.42 18.70 6.41
CA THR A 14 -2.36 19.82 6.46
C THR A 14 -1.65 21.16 6.65
N GLU A 15 -2.33 22.27 6.32
CA GLU A 15 -1.81 23.61 6.49
C GLU A 15 -1.31 23.84 7.93
N GLY A 16 -0.12 24.43 8.08
CA GLY A 16 0.52 24.66 9.37
C GLY A 16 1.24 23.44 9.97
N ARG A 17 1.29 22.33 9.23
CA ARG A 17 2.04 21.12 9.58
C ARG A 17 3.22 20.91 8.64
N VAL A 18 4.18 20.13 9.12
CA VAL A 18 5.38 19.76 8.34
C VAL A 18 5.51 18.22 8.29
N PRO A 19 6.25 17.66 7.33
CA PRO A 19 6.48 16.22 7.24
C PRO A 19 7.00 15.59 8.52
N GLN A 20 7.82 16.31 9.30
CA GLN A 20 8.34 15.86 10.58
C GLN A 20 7.23 15.56 11.61
N ASP A 21 6.15 16.32 11.62
CA ASP A 21 4.99 16.07 12.52
C ASP A 21 4.39 14.66 12.31
N TYR A 22 4.44 14.16 11.08
CA TYR A 22 3.98 12.81 10.76
C TYR A 22 4.92 11.74 11.35
N VAL A 23 6.23 11.98 11.26
CA VAL A 23 7.25 11.10 11.82
C VAL A 23 7.14 11.04 13.35
N ASP A 24 7.04 12.20 13.99
CA ASP A 24 6.93 12.31 15.45
C ASP A 24 5.69 11.60 15.98
N TYR A 25 4.58 11.74 15.25
CA TYR A 25 3.37 10.99 15.58
C TYR A 25 3.56 9.48 15.47
N ALA A 26 4.10 9.01 14.34
CA ALA A 26 4.30 7.58 14.10
C ALA A 26 5.28 6.97 15.12
N LYS A 27 6.32 7.72 15.48
CA LYS A 27 7.28 7.35 16.52
C LYS A 27 6.61 7.19 17.87
N LYS A 28 5.74 8.12 18.25
CA LYS A 28 4.98 8.06 19.50
C LYS A 28 4.00 6.89 19.51
N ASP A 29 3.31 6.64 18.40
CA ASP A 29 2.32 5.57 18.26
C ASP A 29 2.95 4.17 18.31
N ALA A 30 4.19 4.05 17.86
CA ALA A 30 4.94 2.79 17.82
C ALA A 30 6.01 2.68 18.94
N ASP A 31 5.87 3.43 20.04
CA ASP A 31 6.81 3.40 21.18
C ASP A 31 8.30 3.55 20.77
N GLY A 32 8.56 4.35 19.74
CA GLY A 32 9.88 4.61 19.21
C GLY A 32 10.41 3.58 18.21
N ILE A 33 9.70 2.49 17.96
CA ILE A 33 10.14 1.43 17.03
C ILE A 33 9.73 1.79 15.59
N VAL A 34 10.44 2.74 15.00
CA VAL A 34 10.20 3.19 13.61
C VAL A 34 11.50 3.51 12.88
N ARG A 35 11.47 3.42 11.56
CA ARG A 35 12.50 3.95 10.67
C ARG A 35 12.13 5.39 10.30
N GLU A 36 12.63 6.34 11.10
CA GLU A 36 12.31 7.78 10.97
C GLU A 36 12.73 8.33 9.59
N ASP A 37 13.86 7.89 9.06
CA ASP A 37 14.37 8.25 7.74
C ASP A 37 13.41 7.87 6.61
N LEU A 38 12.85 6.65 6.66
CA LEU A 38 11.88 6.18 5.68
C LEU A 38 10.53 6.89 5.81
N LEU A 39 10.08 7.11 7.06
CA LEU A 39 8.84 7.84 7.33
C LEU A 39 8.94 9.29 6.85
N LEU A 40 10.07 9.96 7.05
CA LEU A 40 10.29 11.32 6.57
C LEU A 40 10.25 11.38 5.04
N SER A 41 11.03 10.53 4.38
CA SER A 41 11.04 10.44 2.92
C SER A 41 9.66 10.19 2.33
N MET A 42 8.84 9.34 2.99
CA MET A 42 7.45 9.10 2.59
C MET A 42 6.58 10.34 2.84
N SER A 43 6.68 10.96 4.02
CA SER A 43 5.80 12.06 4.42
C SER A 43 6.00 13.31 3.56
N GLU A 44 7.21 13.56 3.06
CA GLU A 44 7.50 14.63 2.10
C GLU A 44 6.75 14.48 0.77
N ARG A 45 6.27 13.29 0.46
CA ARG A 45 5.56 12.99 -0.80
C ARG A 45 4.05 12.82 -0.65
N LEU A 46 3.52 12.83 0.57
CA LEU A 46 2.10 12.54 0.81
C LEU A 46 1.15 13.46 0.04
N ASN A 47 1.40 14.77 0.03
CA ASN A 47 0.54 15.72 -0.67
C ASN A 47 0.60 15.53 -2.19
N HIS A 48 1.79 15.28 -2.72
CA HIS A 48 1.96 14.98 -4.14
C HIS A 48 1.21 13.70 -4.55
N VAL A 49 1.31 12.63 -3.77
CA VAL A 49 0.59 11.37 -4.04
C VAL A 49 -0.92 11.57 -3.95
N THR A 50 -1.39 12.38 -3.01
CA THR A 50 -2.81 12.75 -2.90
C THR A 50 -3.31 13.47 -4.14
N ASP A 51 -2.55 14.43 -4.66
CA ASP A 51 -2.87 15.13 -5.91
C ASP A 51 -2.92 14.16 -7.12
N VAL A 52 -2.01 13.19 -7.17
CA VAL A 52 -2.01 12.15 -8.21
C VAL A 52 -3.27 11.28 -8.11
N MET A 53 -3.66 10.88 -6.90
CA MET A 53 -4.88 10.10 -6.69
C MET A 53 -6.14 10.90 -7.05
N GLU A 54 -6.21 12.18 -6.73
CA GLU A 54 -7.34 13.05 -7.10
C GLU A 54 -7.43 13.18 -8.64
N LYS A 55 -6.30 13.38 -9.32
CA LYS A 55 -6.24 13.42 -10.78
C LYS A 55 -6.65 12.10 -11.44
N ALA A 56 -6.39 10.98 -10.78
CA ALA A 56 -6.84 9.67 -11.21
C ALA A 56 -8.35 9.42 -10.98
N GLY A 57 -9.05 10.34 -10.29
CA GLY A 57 -10.49 10.28 -10.08
C GLY A 57 -10.93 10.00 -8.63
N LEU A 58 -9.98 9.97 -7.67
CA LEU A 58 -10.35 9.87 -6.25
C LEU A 58 -11.12 11.13 -5.81
N VAL A 59 -12.31 10.93 -5.28
CA VAL A 59 -13.13 12.02 -4.76
C VAL A 59 -12.65 12.43 -3.37
N ILE A 60 -12.09 13.63 -3.27
CA ILE A 60 -11.68 14.26 -2.01
C ILE A 60 -12.69 15.37 -1.68
N LEU A 61 -13.19 15.39 -0.45
CA LEU A 61 -14.16 16.39 -0.02
C LEU A 61 -13.47 17.76 0.15
N LYS A 62 -14.06 18.78 -0.44
CA LYS A 62 -13.60 20.17 -0.36
C LYS A 62 -14.64 21.04 0.32
N ASP A 63 -14.19 22.05 1.03
CA ASP A 63 -15.02 23.09 1.62
C ASP A 63 -15.42 24.15 0.57
N GLU A 64 -16.17 25.16 1.01
CA GLU A 64 -16.65 26.28 0.19
C GLU A 64 -15.51 27.09 -0.47
N ASN A 65 -14.31 27.03 0.11
CA ASN A 65 -13.11 27.71 -0.38
C ASN A 65 -12.24 26.82 -1.27
N GLY A 66 -12.67 25.58 -1.56
CA GLY A 66 -11.93 24.59 -2.33
C GLY A 66 -10.80 23.90 -1.57
N LYS A 67 -10.67 24.10 -0.26
CA LYS A 67 -9.69 23.40 0.58
C LYS A 67 -10.20 22.02 0.98
N TYR A 68 -9.28 21.07 1.13
CA TYR A 68 -9.64 19.73 1.58
C TYR A 68 -10.22 19.73 2.98
N VAL A 69 -11.36 19.07 3.16
CA VAL A 69 -12.00 18.89 4.46
C VAL A 69 -11.16 17.96 5.30
N THR A 70 -10.67 18.42 6.44
CA THR A 70 -9.83 17.64 7.34
C THR A 70 -10.67 16.82 8.33
N ARG A 71 -10.10 15.72 8.82
CA ARG A 71 -10.59 14.93 9.95
C ARG A 71 -9.48 14.86 11.00
N GLY A 72 -9.57 15.69 12.03
CA GLY A 72 -8.45 15.90 12.95
C GLY A 72 -7.27 16.61 12.27
N ASN A 73 -6.07 16.36 12.75
CA ASN A 73 -4.89 17.13 12.36
C ASN A 73 -4.06 16.53 11.21
N ARG A 74 -4.45 15.36 10.68
CA ARG A 74 -3.61 14.56 9.76
C ARG A 74 -4.35 13.87 8.64
N ASN A 75 -5.65 13.83 8.72
CA ASN A 75 -6.49 13.12 7.75
C ASN A 75 -7.26 14.12 6.90
N ILE A 76 -7.46 13.79 5.65
CA ILE A 76 -8.46 14.44 4.79
C ILE A 76 -9.61 13.46 4.53
N LYS A 77 -10.80 14.00 4.36
CA LYS A 77 -12.00 13.22 4.08
C LYS A 77 -12.06 12.88 2.59
N ILE A 78 -12.29 11.62 2.30
CA ILE A 78 -12.46 11.12 0.95
C ILE A 78 -13.73 10.27 0.81
N ASN A 79 -14.22 10.12 -0.40
CA ASN A 79 -15.11 9.04 -0.79
C ASN A 79 -14.26 7.96 -1.47
N GLY A 80 -13.70 7.05 -0.69
CA GLY A 80 -12.66 6.12 -1.11
C GLY A 80 -13.12 4.70 -1.39
N GLU A 81 -14.42 4.46 -1.53
CA GLU A 81 -14.95 3.12 -1.84
C GLU A 81 -14.38 2.58 -3.16
N ASN A 82 -14.15 3.46 -4.12
CA ASN A 82 -13.64 3.14 -5.45
C ASN A 82 -12.12 3.34 -5.61
N ILE A 83 -11.38 3.57 -4.55
CA ILE A 83 -9.93 3.86 -4.65
C ILE A 83 -9.14 2.75 -5.37
N LYS A 84 -9.49 1.49 -5.16
CA LYS A 84 -8.81 0.36 -5.82
C LYS A 84 -9.12 0.28 -7.32
N PRO A 85 -10.39 0.27 -7.76
CA PRO A 85 -10.72 0.33 -9.17
C PRO A 85 -10.07 1.53 -9.87
N ILE A 86 -10.16 2.72 -9.30
CA ILE A 86 -9.57 3.95 -9.85
C ILE A 86 -8.07 3.78 -10.11
N LEU A 87 -7.32 3.28 -9.12
CA LEU A 87 -5.88 3.09 -9.26
C LEU A 87 -5.54 1.95 -10.23
N ALA A 88 -6.33 0.88 -10.24
CA ALA A 88 -6.16 -0.23 -11.18
C ALA A 88 -6.41 0.21 -12.63
N GLU A 89 -7.46 0.98 -12.86
CA GLU A 89 -7.79 1.56 -14.17
C GLU A 89 -6.70 2.53 -14.63
N ALA A 90 -6.26 3.43 -13.73
CA ALA A 90 -5.19 4.37 -14.03
C ALA A 90 -3.87 3.67 -14.39
N ALA A 91 -3.54 2.57 -13.74
CA ALA A 91 -2.37 1.76 -14.06
C ALA A 91 -2.53 1.04 -15.41
N SER A 92 -3.68 0.42 -15.63
CA SER A 92 -3.96 -0.34 -16.86
C SER A 92 -4.09 0.53 -18.11
N ALA A 93 -4.41 1.80 -17.94
CA ALA A 93 -4.51 2.77 -19.04
C ALA A 93 -3.14 3.24 -19.56
N GLN A 94 -2.05 2.91 -18.87
CA GLN A 94 -0.70 3.30 -19.32
C GLN A 94 -0.21 2.34 -20.40
N GLU A 95 0.19 2.86 -21.55
CA GLU A 95 0.68 2.07 -22.70
C GLU A 95 1.94 1.23 -22.38
N ASN A 96 2.72 1.67 -21.42
CA ASN A 96 3.97 1.02 -21.00
C ASN A 96 3.81 0.11 -19.76
N VAL A 97 2.60 -0.14 -19.31
CA VAL A 97 2.29 -1.01 -18.17
C VAL A 97 1.55 -2.25 -18.64
N THR A 98 2.06 -3.42 -18.29
CA THR A 98 1.38 -4.70 -18.47
C THR A 98 0.90 -5.22 -17.13
N VAL A 99 -0.41 -5.42 -16.98
CA VAL A 99 -1.01 -5.98 -15.79
C VAL A 99 -1.26 -7.47 -16.02
N LEU A 100 -0.59 -8.31 -15.23
CA LEU A 100 -0.79 -9.76 -15.22
C LEU A 100 -1.68 -10.13 -14.04
N ASN A 101 -2.95 -10.37 -14.30
CA ASN A 101 -3.89 -10.86 -13.30
C ASN A 101 -3.70 -12.36 -13.07
N HIS A 102 -4.08 -12.85 -11.89
CA HIS A 102 -4.02 -14.26 -11.51
C HIS A 102 -2.62 -14.89 -11.51
N VAL A 103 -1.56 -14.07 -11.60
CA VAL A 103 -0.18 -14.56 -11.51
C VAL A 103 0.33 -14.50 -10.08
N ASN A 104 0.69 -15.64 -9.55
CA ASN A 104 1.30 -15.77 -8.22
C ASN A 104 2.82 -15.82 -8.37
N ILE A 105 3.51 -14.84 -7.79
CA ILE A 105 4.99 -14.83 -7.74
C ILE A 105 5.47 -15.77 -6.65
N THR A 106 6.39 -16.65 -6.99
CA THR A 106 6.90 -17.70 -6.11
C THR A 106 8.32 -17.48 -5.66
N ASP A 107 9.13 -16.82 -6.47
CA ASP A 107 10.55 -16.61 -6.15
C ASP A 107 11.13 -15.44 -6.96
N TYR A 108 12.28 -14.94 -6.53
CA TYR A 108 13.05 -13.93 -7.26
C TYR A 108 14.23 -14.53 -8.02
N ILE A 109 14.52 -13.98 -9.19
CA ILE A 109 15.72 -14.34 -9.96
C ILE A 109 16.88 -13.50 -9.42
N VAL A 110 17.72 -14.09 -8.58
CA VAL A 110 18.85 -13.40 -7.94
C VAL A 110 20.14 -14.10 -8.35
N LYS A 111 21.13 -13.32 -8.74
CA LYS A 111 22.49 -13.78 -9.02
C LYS A 111 23.47 -12.71 -8.56
N ASP A 112 24.55 -13.12 -7.89
CA ASP A 112 25.61 -12.23 -7.42
C ASP A 112 25.07 -11.02 -6.63
N ASN A 113 24.13 -11.27 -5.70
CA ASN A 113 23.43 -10.28 -4.89
C ASN A 113 22.70 -9.19 -5.72
N ARG A 114 22.28 -9.51 -6.93
CA ARG A 114 21.55 -8.62 -7.82
C ARG A 114 20.28 -9.30 -8.31
N ILE A 115 19.18 -8.55 -8.34
CA ILE A 115 17.90 -9.01 -8.86
C ILE A 115 17.86 -8.90 -10.39
N TYR A 116 17.28 -9.91 -11.03
CA TYR A 116 17.08 -9.99 -12.48
C TYR A 116 15.62 -10.20 -12.87
N GLY A 117 14.74 -10.41 -11.89
CA GLY A 117 13.32 -10.62 -12.14
C GLY A 117 12.66 -11.52 -11.11
N ALA A 118 11.62 -12.22 -11.54
CA ALA A 118 10.85 -13.11 -10.69
C ALA A 118 10.31 -14.31 -11.47
N TYR A 119 10.00 -15.39 -10.75
CA TYR A 119 9.24 -16.52 -11.22
C TYR A 119 7.80 -16.45 -10.74
N GLY A 120 6.86 -16.92 -11.53
CA GLY A 120 5.47 -17.00 -11.15
C GLY A 120 4.71 -18.02 -11.97
N PHE A 121 3.50 -18.31 -11.56
CA PHE A 121 2.58 -19.14 -12.31
C PHE A 121 1.17 -18.55 -12.32
N ASP A 122 0.41 -18.82 -13.38
CA ASP A 122 -1.00 -18.50 -13.40
C ASP A 122 -1.78 -19.47 -12.52
N VAL A 123 -2.74 -18.95 -11.72
CA VAL A 123 -3.53 -19.79 -10.81
C VAL A 123 -4.72 -20.46 -11.48
N ASN A 124 -5.06 -20.08 -12.70
CA ASN A 124 -6.18 -20.62 -13.48
C ASN A 124 -5.72 -21.46 -14.67
N GLU A 125 -4.49 -21.24 -15.15
CA GLU A 125 -3.95 -21.88 -16.34
C GLU A 125 -2.62 -22.58 -16.06
N GLU A 126 -2.24 -23.57 -16.84
CA GLU A 126 -0.94 -24.26 -16.74
C GLU A 126 0.17 -23.46 -17.39
N VAL A 127 0.34 -22.20 -16.94
CA VAL A 127 1.36 -21.26 -17.47
C VAL A 127 2.33 -20.89 -16.37
N PHE A 128 3.62 -21.05 -16.66
CA PHE A 128 4.73 -20.61 -15.82
C PHE A 128 5.39 -19.38 -16.43
N TYR A 129 5.62 -18.37 -15.61
CA TYR A 129 6.21 -17.11 -16.01
C TYR A 129 7.66 -17.00 -15.53
N VAL A 130 8.53 -16.57 -16.44
CA VAL A 130 9.87 -16.09 -16.12
C VAL A 130 9.90 -14.61 -16.50
N ILE A 131 9.84 -13.75 -15.51
CA ILE A 131 9.74 -12.31 -15.70
C ILE A 131 11.11 -11.69 -15.50
N HIS A 132 11.70 -11.16 -16.57
CA HIS A 132 12.97 -10.43 -16.49
C HIS A 132 12.72 -8.95 -16.17
N ALA A 133 13.41 -8.42 -15.16
CA ALA A 133 13.28 -7.03 -14.73
C ALA A 133 14.63 -6.48 -14.25
N LYS A 134 14.85 -5.19 -14.50
CA LYS A 134 16.01 -4.44 -13.98
C LYS A 134 15.87 -4.08 -12.51
N ALA A 135 14.63 -3.97 -12.03
CA ALA A 135 14.27 -3.71 -10.63
C ALA A 135 12.93 -4.37 -10.32
N VAL A 136 12.72 -4.73 -9.07
CA VAL A 136 11.47 -5.32 -8.59
C VAL A 136 10.98 -4.53 -7.37
N ILE A 137 9.69 -4.17 -7.35
CA ILE A 137 9.03 -3.55 -6.22
C ILE A 137 8.13 -4.60 -5.58
N CYS A 138 8.42 -4.95 -4.32
CA CYS A 138 7.57 -5.83 -3.55
C CYS A 138 6.51 -4.99 -2.80
N ALA A 139 5.26 -5.09 -3.22
CA ALA A 139 4.12 -4.38 -2.63
C ALA A 139 3.00 -5.33 -2.19
N THR A 140 3.36 -6.49 -1.63
CA THR A 140 2.46 -7.59 -1.27
C THR A 140 1.63 -7.33 -0.01
N GLY A 141 1.78 -6.19 0.62
CA GLY A 141 1.08 -5.83 1.85
C GLY A 141 1.68 -6.44 3.11
N GLY A 142 0.99 -6.26 4.23
CA GLY A 142 1.45 -6.73 5.54
C GLY A 142 1.17 -8.20 5.80
N ALA A 143 1.88 -8.78 6.76
CA ALA A 143 1.78 -10.18 7.16
C ALA A 143 0.63 -10.44 8.16
N ALA A 144 -0.56 -9.94 7.87
CA ALA A 144 -1.72 -10.01 8.77
C ALA A 144 -2.12 -11.45 9.16
N GLY A 145 -1.88 -12.41 8.28
CA GLY A 145 -2.22 -13.81 8.51
C GLY A 145 -1.34 -14.56 9.51
N LEU A 146 -0.22 -13.94 9.97
CA LEU A 146 0.66 -14.53 10.98
C LEU A 146 0.13 -14.35 12.41
N TYR A 147 -0.66 -13.32 12.64
CA TYR A 147 -1.07 -12.93 13.98
C TYR A 147 -2.46 -13.49 14.32
N ARG A 148 -2.60 -13.91 15.57
CA ARG A 148 -3.92 -14.23 16.12
C ARG A 148 -4.51 -12.97 16.76
N PRO A 149 -5.82 -12.74 16.63
CA PRO A 149 -6.48 -11.68 17.41
C PRO A 149 -6.30 -11.93 18.91
N ASN A 150 -6.06 -10.87 19.67
CA ASN A 150 -5.95 -10.94 21.13
C ASN A 150 -7.27 -11.33 21.82
N ASN A 151 -8.38 -11.28 21.11
CA ASN A 151 -9.68 -11.67 21.63
C ASN A 151 -9.94 -13.16 21.41
N PRO A 152 -10.16 -13.97 22.46
CA PRO A 152 -10.42 -15.41 22.34
C PRO A 152 -11.66 -15.76 21.49
N GLY A 153 -12.61 -14.83 21.36
CA GLY A 153 -13.80 -15.00 20.52
C GLY A 153 -13.55 -14.82 19.03
N PHE A 154 -12.34 -14.38 18.64
CA PHE A 154 -11.98 -14.20 17.23
C PHE A 154 -11.13 -15.39 16.74
N SER A 155 -11.59 -15.98 15.67
CA SER A 155 -10.82 -16.98 14.89
C SER A 155 -10.20 -16.32 13.65
N ARG A 156 -9.33 -17.05 12.93
CA ARG A 156 -8.81 -16.64 11.63
C ARG A 156 -9.90 -16.20 10.65
N HIS A 157 -11.07 -16.80 10.73
CA HIS A 157 -12.21 -16.49 9.86
C HIS A 157 -12.95 -15.20 10.26
N LYS A 158 -12.64 -14.64 11.42
CA LYS A 158 -13.23 -13.39 11.93
C LYS A 158 -12.21 -12.27 12.03
N MET A 159 -11.06 -12.40 11.38
CA MET A 159 -10.07 -11.33 11.32
C MET A 159 -10.55 -10.22 10.39
N TRP A 160 -10.25 -8.98 10.77
CA TRP A 160 -10.53 -7.82 9.93
C TRP A 160 -9.72 -7.80 8.62
N TYR A 161 -8.51 -8.34 8.65
CA TYR A 161 -7.62 -8.40 7.49
C TYR A 161 -7.62 -9.77 6.85
N PRO A 162 -7.29 -9.86 5.54
CA PRO A 162 -7.18 -11.15 4.85
C PRO A 162 -6.21 -12.10 5.56
N PRO A 163 -6.62 -13.30 5.92
CA PRO A 163 -5.78 -14.25 6.65
C PRO A 163 -4.69 -14.89 5.77
N PHE A 164 -4.76 -14.66 4.47
CA PHE A 164 -3.84 -15.26 3.49
C PHE A 164 -2.54 -14.47 3.31
N ASN A 165 -2.47 -13.23 3.82
CA ASN A 165 -1.25 -12.43 3.82
C ASN A 165 -0.29 -12.93 4.89
N THR A 166 0.50 -13.94 4.56
CA THR A 166 1.39 -14.64 5.50
C THR A 166 2.81 -14.09 5.52
N GLY A 167 3.09 -13.03 4.78
CA GLY A 167 4.43 -12.42 4.72
C GLY A 167 5.40 -13.18 3.81
N ALA A 168 4.92 -14.09 2.97
CA ALA A 168 5.77 -14.87 2.08
C ALA A 168 6.65 -14.00 1.18
N GLY A 169 6.12 -12.92 0.59
CA GLY A 169 6.89 -11.98 -0.21
C GLY A 169 8.01 -11.29 0.58
N LEU A 170 7.79 -10.97 1.85
CA LEU A 170 8.81 -10.42 2.72
C LEU A 170 9.88 -11.47 3.07
N SER A 171 9.49 -12.70 3.31
CA SER A 171 10.41 -13.81 3.56
C SER A 171 11.36 -14.03 2.39
N LEU A 172 10.86 -13.99 1.15
CA LEU A 172 11.68 -14.12 -0.05
C LEU A 172 12.74 -13.02 -0.22
N ILE A 173 12.51 -11.84 0.34
CA ILE A 173 13.50 -10.74 0.32
C ILE A 173 14.62 -10.98 1.33
N HIS A 174 14.36 -11.68 2.42
CA HIS A 174 15.32 -11.93 3.50
C HIS A 174 16.16 -13.19 3.31
N ILE A 175 15.80 -14.04 2.39
CA ILE A 175 16.57 -15.26 2.03
C ILE A 175 17.57 -14.93 0.92
#